data_865b2912b6c63bec76d27703f0799ca0
#
_entry.id   865b2912b6c63bec76d27703f0799ca0
#
_cell.length_a   1.000
_cell.length_b   1.000
_cell.length_c   1.000
_cell.angle_alpha   90.00
_cell.angle_beta   90.00
_cell.angle_gamma   90.00
#
_symmetry.space_group_name_H-M   'P 1'
#
loop_
_entity.id
_entity.type
_entity.pdbx_description
1 polymer ?
#
loop_
_entity_poly.entity_id
_entity_poly.type
_entity_poly.pdbx_seq_one_letter_code
_entity_poly.pdbx_strand_id
1 'polypeptide(L)'
;MANELYGNALANTYDILNDGIDHAAWADFVEKCIEKFSDIKVSEICETACGTGLMACELARRGYSVTASDLSEEMLAVAENRARNEDLDVRFVLQDMRYAKMYSQKDLVLCMLDSMNYLTKREDIASAIESAAGALKNGGLFIFDMNSKYKFENIYSDNSYVLESDGVYCGWQNYYNPKTKICDFYLSIFTENDDGSYTRCDEYQREKMYTVRQMTKLIDESGFELCGIFADFDFGIADENLNERLYYVLKKRGNK
;
A
#
# COMPACT_ATOMS: atom_id res chain seq x y z
N MET A 1 -25.62 3.62 -5.60
CA MET A 1 -24.51 3.36 -6.53
C MET A 1 -23.33 3.04 -5.64
N ALA A 2 -22.68 1.90 -5.78
CA ALA A 2 -21.43 1.62 -5.08
C ALA A 2 -20.42 2.67 -5.57
N ASN A 3 -19.86 3.48 -4.66
CA ASN A 3 -18.72 4.32 -4.99
C ASN A 3 -17.60 3.35 -5.38
N GLU A 4 -17.16 3.41 -6.63
CA GLU A 4 -15.95 2.73 -7.07
C GLU A 4 -14.79 3.38 -6.31
N LEU A 5 -14.10 2.61 -5.49
CA LEU A 5 -12.88 3.07 -4.83
C LEU A 5 -11.83 3.35 -5.91
N TYR A 6 -11.18 4.52 -5.84
CA TYR A 6 -10.18 4.94 -6.82
C TYR A 6 -10.70 5.02 -8.27
N GLY A 7 -11.78 5.79 -8.48
CA GLY A 7 -12.34 6.06 -9.80
C GLY A 7 -11.36 6.82 -10.72
N ASN A 8 -11.72 6.94 -12.00
CA ASN A 8 -10.86 7.46 -13.08
C ASN A 8 -10.23 8.84 -12.76
N ALA A 9 -10.97 9.76 -12.12
CA ALA A 9 -10.45 11.09 -11.80
C ALA A 9 -9.34 10.99 -10.73
N LEU A 10 -9.52 10.19 -9.68
CA LEU A 10 -8.48 10.02 -8.66
C LEU A 10 -7.26 9.27 -9.23
N ALA A 11 -7.44 8.23 -10.03
CA ALA A 11 -6.33 7.48 -10.61
C ALA A 11 -5.41 8.38 -11.46
N ASN A 12 -5.98 9.32 -12.23
CA ASN A 12 -5.20 10.26 -13.06
C ASN A 12 -4.52 11.37 -12.26
N THR A 13 -4.99 11.68 -11.05
CA THR A 13 -4.43 12.75 -10.20
C THR A 13 -3.68 12.20 -8.99
N TYR A 14 -3.70 10.89 -8.79
CA TYR A 14 -3.14 10.23 -7.60
C TYR A 14 -1.67 10.56 -7.38
N ASP A 15 -0.88 10.48 -8.44
CA ASP A 15 0.56 10.75 -8.36
C ASP A 15 0.84 12.23 -8.04
N ILE A 16 0.05 13.15 -8.60
CA ILE A 16 0.15 14.59 -8.32
C ILE A 16 -0.15 14.88 -6.85
N LEU A 17 -1.18 14.24 -6.29
CA LEU A 17 -1.55 14.39 -4.88
C LEU A 17 -0.59 13.70 -3.91
N ASN A 18 0.27 12.81 -4.41
CA ASN A 18 1.25 12.03 -3.65
C ASN A 18 2.70 12.24 -4.12
N ASP A 19 3.00 13.37 -4.75
CA ASP A 19 4.32 13.70 -5.32
C ASP A 19 5.46 13.72 -4.30
N GLY A 20 5.14 13.92 -3.01
CA GLY A 20 6.09 13.89 -1.91
C GLY A 20 6.57 12.49 -1.51
N ILE A 21 6.09 11.41 -2.14
CA ILE A 21 6.49 10.03 -1.79
C ILE A 21 7.73 9.62 -2.57
N ASP A 22 8.84 9.39 -1.86
CA ASP A 22 10.09 8.91 -2.44
C ASP A 22 10.08 7.37 -2.58
N HIS A 23 9.58 6.88 -3.72
CA HIS A 23 9.52 5.44 -4.02
C HIS A 23 10.90 4.79 -4.14
N ALA A 24 11.94 5.56 -4.48
CA ALA A 24 13.31 5.05 -4.50
C ALA A 24 13.81 4.75 -3.07
N ALA A 25 13.56 5.65 -2.12
CA ALA A 25 13.88 5.41 -0.71
C ALA A 25 13.09 4.21 -0.14
N TRP A 26 11.84 4.01 -0.56
CA TRP A 26 11.05 2.84 -0.19
C TRP A 26 11.67 1.55 -0.75
N ALA A 27 12.10 1.55 -2.02
CA ALA A 27 12.75 0.41 -2.63
C ALA A 27 14.10 0.11 -1.97
N ASP A 28 14.89 1.12 -1.59
CA ASP A 28 16.13 0.96 -0.81
C ASP A 28 15.85 0.27 0.54
N PHE A 29 14.79 0.65 1.22
CA PHE A 29 14.38 -0.01 2.47
C PHE A 29 13.99 -1.48 2.24
N VAL A 30 13.23 -1.77 1.17
CA VAL A 30 12.88 -3.14 0.80
C VAL A 30 14.13 -3.98 0.53
N GLU A 31 15.12 -3.45 -0.20
CA GLU A 31 16.39 -4.14 -0.46
C GLU A 31 17.20 -4.40 0.81
N LYS A 32 17.24 -3.44 1.74
CA LYS A 32 17.83 -3.66 3.08
C LYS A 32 17.10 -4.76 3.86
N CYS A 33 15.76 -4.83 3.76
CA CYS A 33 14.98 -5.90 4.38
C CYS A 33 15.30 -7.27 3.75
N ILE A 34 15.42 -7.33 2.42
CA ILE A 34 15.82 -8.54 1.70
C ILE A 34 17.18 -9.02 2.19
N GLU A 35 18.18 -8.15 2.19
CA GLU A 35 19.54 -8.48 2.63
C GLU A 35 19.59 -9.01 4.08
N LYS A 36 18.80 -8.38 4.97
CA LYS A 36 18.85 -8.68 6.40
C LYS A 36 18.03 -9.90 6.81
N PHE A 37 16.88 -10.15 6.18
CA PHE A 37 15.90 -11.09 6.69
C PHE A 37 15.54 -12.24 5.74
N SER A 38 15.85 -12.15 4.43
CA SER A 38 15.50 -13.21 3.50
C SER A 38 16.48 -14.39 3.63
N ASP A 39 15.93 -15.60 3.68
CA ASP A 39 16.73 -16.84 3.65
C ASP A 39 16.99 -17.34 2.23
N ILE A 40 16.37 -16.69 1.22
CA ILE A 40 16.46 -17.07 -0.19
C ILE A 40 16.88 -15.87 -1.06
N LYS A 41 17.42 -16.17 -2.24
CA LYS A 41 17.66 -15.10 -3.22
C LYS A 41 16.33 -14.57 -3.73
N VAL A 42 16.13 -13.26 -3.63
CA VAL A 42 14.94 -12.58 -4.15
C VAL A 42 15.19 -12.12 -5.58
N SER A 43 14.30 -12.51 -6.47
CA SER A 43 14.28 -12.10 -7.88
C SER A 43 12.86 -11.93 -8.41
N GLU A 44 11.88 -12.62 -7.85
CA GLU A 44 10.47 -12.57 -8.23
C GLU A 44 9.65 -11.90 -7.13
N ILE A 45 9.10 -10.74 -7.44
CA ILE A 45 8.33 -9.90 -6.50
C ILE A 45 6.85 -9.87 -6.93
N CYS A 46 5.96 -9.90 -5.95
CA CYS A 46 4.56 -9.52 -6.12
C CYS A 46 4.27 -8.28 -5.31
N GLU A 47 3.73 -7.25 -5.94
CA GLU A 47 3.12 -6.12 -5.24
C GLU A 47 1.60 -6.25 -5.30
N THR A 48 0.93 -6.22 -4.15
CA THR A 48 -0.53 -6.18 -4.04
C THR A 48 -0.98 -4.77 -3.69
N ALA A 49 -2.13 -4.34 -4.23
CA ALA A 49 -2.62 -2.97 -4.14
C ALA A 49 -1.58 -1.95 -4.65
N CYS A 50 -1.11 -2.17 -5.89
CA CYS A 50 0.00 -1.41 -6.48
C CYS A 50 -0.38 0.01 -6.95
N GLY A 51 -1.67 0.35 -6.95
CA GLY A 51 -2.16 1.64 -7.43
C GLY A 51 -1.69 1.94 -8.85
N THR A 52 -1.10 3.13 -9.05
CA THR A 52 -0.55 3.59 -10.33
C THR A 52 0.79 2.95 -10.72
N GLY A 53 1.26 1.96 -9.96
CA GLY A 53 2.42 1.14 -10.30
C GLY A 53 3.80 1.80 -10.08
N LEU A 54 3.88 2.89 -9.33
CA LEU A 54 5.15 3.60 -9.09
C LEU A 54 6.20 2.69 -8.45
N MET A 55 5.82 1.96 -7.39
CA MET A 55 6.74 1.05 -6.71
C MET A 55 7.06 -0.19 -7.56
N ALA A 56 6.06 -0.75 -8.26
CA ALA A 56 6.28 -1.87 -9.18
C ALA A 56 7.28 -1.52 -10.29
N CYS A 57 7.14 -0.33 -10.91
CA CYS A 57 8.07 0.15 -11.92
C CYS A 57 9.46 0.42 -11.35
N GLU A 58 9.56 0.98 -10.13
CA GLU A 58 10.85 1.20 -9.48
C GLU A 58 11.60 -0.12 -9.25
N LEU A 59 10.91 -1.15 -8.77
CA LEU A 59 11.51 -2.47 -8.58
C LEU A 59 11.90 -3.14 -9.91
N ALA A 60 11.10 -2.96 -10.96
CA ALA A 60 11.44 -3.44 -12.29
C ALA A 60 12.70 -2.76 -12.87
N ARG A 61 12.88 -1.43 -12.66
CA ARG A 61 14.11 -0.71 -13.02
C ARG A 61 15.34 -1.25 -12.30
N ARG A 62 15.18 -1.77 -11.09
CA ARG A 62 16.25 -2.42 -10.30
C ARG A 62 16.53 -3.87 -10.74
N GLY A 63 15.79 -4.39 -11.74
CA GLY A 63 16.02 -5.70 -12.35
C GLY A 63 15.26 -6.85 -11.70
N TYR A 64 14.27 -6.58 -10.86
CA TYR A 64 13.37 -7.60 -10.34
C TYR A 64 12.30 -7.98 -11.39
N SER A 65 11.89 -9.24 -11.39
CA SER A 65 10.70 -9.69 -12.12
C SER A 65 9.45 -9.38 -11.30
N VAL A 66 8.64 -8.43 -11.75
CA VAL A 66 7.52 -7.90 -10.96
C VAL A 66 6.18 -8.34 -11.52
N THR A 67 5.33 -8.86 -10.64
CA THR A 67 3.89 -9.00 -10.86
C THR A 67 3.19 -8.05 -9.90
N ALA A 68 2.38 -7.14 -10.39
CA ALA A 68 1.66 -6.17 -9.58
C ALA A 68 0.15 -6.36 -9.72
N SER A 69 -0.62 -6.14 -8.67
CA SER A 69 -2.07 -6.27 -8.71
C SER A 69 -2.76 -5.16 -7.94
N ASP A 70 -3.93 -4.77 -8.44
CA ASP A 70 -4.82 -3.82 -7.78
C ASP A 70 -6.28 -4.23 -7.99
N LEU A 71 -7.17 -3.66 -7.18
CA LEU A 71 -8.62 -3.87 -7.28
C LEU A 71 -9.27 -2.90 -8.29
N SER A 72 -8.61 -1.76 -8.59
CA SER A 72 -9.08 -0.73 -9.53
C SER A 72 -8.52 -0.96 -10.93
N GLU A 73 -9.40 -1.11 -11.92
CA GLU A 73 -9.03 -1.15 -13.34
C GLU A 73 -8.41 0.17 -13.78
N GLU A 74 -8.88 1.29 -13.24
CA GLU A 74 -8.40 2.63 -13.57
C GLU A 74 -6.96 2.83 -13.09
N MET A 75 -6.64 2.39 -11.88
CA MET A 75 -5.26 2.42 -11.37
C MET A 75 -4.33 1.57 -12.24
N LEU A 76 -4.77 0.36 -12.59
CA LEU A 76 -3.98 -0.55 -13.43
C LEU A 76 -3.78 0.02 -14.85
N ALA A 77 -4.76 0.72 -15.41
CA ALA A 77 -4.59 1.39 -16.71
C ALA A 77 -3.48 2.44 -16.68
N VAL A 78 -3.38 3.23 -15.59
CA VAL A 78 -2.28 4.19 -15.40
C VAL A 78 -0.95 3.44 -15.22
N ALA A 79 -0.92 2.39 -14.41
CA ALA A 79 0.27 1.58 -14.15
C ALA A 79 0.82 0.92 -15.43
N GLU A 80 -0.05 0.33 -16.26
CA GLU A 80 0.32 -0.27 -17.56
C GLU A 80 0.89 0.77 -18.53
N ASN A 81 0.28 1.96 -18.59
CA ASN A 81 0.77 3.05 -19.44
C ASN A 81 2.16 3.51 -18.97
N ARG A 82 2.39 3.63 -17.66
CA ARG A 82 3.68 3.97 -17.07
C ARG A 82 4.75 2.96 -17.48
N ALA A 83 4.52 1.68 -17.21
CA ALA A 83 5.47 0.62 -17.53
C ALA A 83 5.80 0.57 -19.04
N ARG A 84 4.78 0.75 -19.90
CA ARG A 84 4.97 0.80 -21.35
C ARG A 84 5.81 2.00 -21.80
N ASN A 85 5.59 3.18 -21.23
CA ASN A 85 6.33 4.39 -21.57
C ASN A 85 7.80 4.33 -21.16
N GLU A 86 8.11 3.50 -20.15
CA GLU A 86 9.46 3.29 -19.64
C GLU A 86 10.12 1.98 -20.14
N ASP A 87 9.44 1.26 -21.05
CA ASP A 87 9.90 -0.05 -21.60
C ASP A 87 10.21 -1.08 -20.49
N LEU A 88 9.38 -1.10 -19.45
CA LEU A 88 9.51 -2.02 -18.31
C LEU A 88 8.59 -3.23 -18.47
N ASP A 89 9.12 -4.43 -18.19
CA ASP A 89 8.35 -5.68 -18.17
C ASP A 89 7.74 -5.91 -16.77
N VAL A 90 6.56 -5.35 -16.56
CA VAL A 90 5.76 -5.55 -15.34
C VAL A 90 4.44 -6.19 -15.73
N ARG A 91 4.09 -7.28 -15.05
CA ARG A 91 2.80 -7.94 -15.25
C ARG A 91 1.77 -7.37 -14.28
N PHE A 92 0.75 -6.68 -14.80
CA PHE A 92 -0.38 -6.18 -14.01
C PHE A 92 -1.56 -7.15 -14.05
N VAL A 93 -2.27 -7.27 -12.91
CA VAL A 93 -3.40 -8.21 -12.74
C VAL A 93 -4.48 -7.57 -11.87
N LEU A 94 -5.72 -7.56 -12.36
CA LEU A 94 -6.88 -7.12 -11.56
C LEU A 94 -7.21 -8.18 -10.52
N GLN A 95 -6.91 -7.90 -9.25
CA GLN A 95 -7.15 -8.82 -8.13
C GLN A 95 -7.35 -8.08 -6.81
N ASP A 96 -8.19 -8.65 -5.95
CA ASP A 96 -8.31 -8.26 -4.56
C ASP A 96 -7.18 -8.90 -3.73
N MET A 97 -6.44 -8.10 -2.95
CA MET A 97 -5.33 -8.58 -2.11
C MET A 97 -5.73 -9.68 -1.12
N ARG A 98 -7.01 -9.71 -0.70
CA ARG A 98 -7.54 -10.74 0.21
C ARG A 98 -7.58 -12.13 -0.41
N TYR A 99 -7.59 -12.21 -1.73
CA TYR A 99 -7.78 -13.46 -2.49
C TYR A 99 -6.82 -13.57 -3.67
N ALA A 100 -5.75 -12.80 -3.67
CA ALA A 100 -4.78 -12.77 -4.77
C ALA A 100 -4.17 -14.18 -4.99
N LYS A 101 -4.17 -14.61 -6.24
CA LYS A 101 -3.62 -15.89 -6.66
C LYS A 101 -2.49 -15.66 -7.64
N MET A 102 -1.32 -16.16 -7.31
CA MET A 102 -0.15 -16.09 -8.18
C MET A 102 -0.03 -17.37 -9.00
N TYR A 103 0.36 -17.22 -10.25
CA TYR A 103 0.63 -18.36 -11.14
C TYR A 103 1.82 -19.20 -10.64
N SER A 104 2.83 -18.53 -10.08
CA SER A 104 3.99 -19.15 -9.43
C SER A 104 4.26 -18.48 -8.09
N GLN A 105 4.83 -19.22 -7.14
CA GLN A 105 5.25 -18.64 -5.88
C GLN A 105 6.35 -17.60 -6.06
N LYS A 106 6.30 -16.54 -5.27
CA LYS A 106 7.19 -15.39 -5.28
C LYS A 106 8.20 -15.46 -4.13
N ASP A 107 9.28 -14.72 -4.29
CA ASP A 107 10.31 -14.58 -3.26
C ASP A 107 9.93 -13.51 -2.25
N LEU A 108 9.23 -12.47 -2.72
CA LEU A 108 8.80 -11.34 -1.93
C LEU A 108 7.36 -10.94 -2.31
N VAL A 109 6.54 -10.63 -1.31
CA VAL A 109 5.25 -9.95 -1.48
C VAL A 109 5.33 -8.60 -0.80
N LEU A 110 4.83 -7.56 -1.46
CA LEU A 110 4.70 -6.20 -0.96
C LEU A 110 3.24 -5.78 -0.90
N CYS A 111 2.89 -4.97 0.08
CA CYS A 111 1.62 -4.26 0.17
C CYS A 111 1.90 -2.90 0.82
N MET A 112 2.19 -1.90 -0.02
CA MET A 112 2.77 -0.65 0.43
C MET A 112 1.73 0.48 0.45
N LEU A 113 2.11 1.62 1.08
CA LEU A 113 1.30 2.83 1.17
C LEU A 113 -0.07 2.58 1.82
N ASP A 114 0.01 2.12 3.10
CA ASP A 114 -1.15 1.93 4.00
C ASP A 114 -2.34 1.12 3.45
N SER A 115 -2.15 0.42 2.32
CA SER A 115 -3.22 -0.35 1.67
C SER A 115 -3.90 -1.36 2.62
N MET A 116 -3.17 -1.90 3.59
CA MET A 116 -3.72 -2.78 4.62
C MET A 116 -4.74 -2.07 5.54
N ASN A 117 -4.66 -0.75 5.72
CA ASN A 117 -5.62 0.00 6.56
C ASN A 117 -7.02 0.09 5.94
N TYR A 118 -7.15 -0.07 4.62
CA TYR A 118 -8.43 -0.12 3.92
C TYR A 118 -9.25 -1.37 4.25
N LEU A 119 -8.61 -2.41 4.77
CA LEU A 119 -9.27 -3.63 5.23
C LEU A 119 -9.85 -3.39 6.63
N THR A 120 -11.08 -2.88 6.69
CA THR A 120 -11.72 -2.43 7.95
C THR A 120 -12.20 -3.58 8.85
N LYS A 121 -12.21 -4.83 8.36
CA LYS A 121 -12.58 -6.02 9.13
C LYS A 121 -11.34 -6.85 9.45
N ARG A 122 -11.31 -7.42 10.67
CA ARG A 122 -10.23 -8.31 11.11
C ARG A 122 -10.04 -9.51 10.18
N GLU A 123 -11.16 -10.07 9.73
CA GLU A 123 -11.20 -11.23 8.82
C GLU A 123 -10.55 -10.90 7.47
N ASP A 124 -10.76 -9.68 6.96
CA ASP A 124 -10.17 -9.23 5.70
C ASP A 124 -8.64 -9.10 5.81
N ILE A 125 -8.13 -8.54 6.93
CA ILE A 125 -6.68 -8.50 7.22
C ILE A 125 -6.11 -9.93 7.28
N ALA A 126 -6.78 -10.85 8.00
CA ALA A 126 -6.34 -12.23 8.09
C ALA A 126 -6.29 -12.89 6.71
N SER A 127 -7.30 -12.67 5.86
CA SER A 127 -7.35 -13.19 4.49
C SER A 127 -6.22 -12.62 3.62
N ALA A 128 -5.89 -11.33 3.75
CA ALA A 128 -4.77 -10.73 3.01
C ALA A 128 -3.42 -11.32 3.45
N ILE A 129 -3.21 -11.51 4.76
CA ILE A 129 -2.00 -12.17 5.28
C ILE A 129 -1.92 -13.62 4.78
N GLU A 130 -3.01 -14.37 4.80
CA GLU A 130 -3.07 -15.75 4.30
C GLU A 130 -2.82 -15.81 2.78
N SER A 131 -3.39 -14.89 2.03
CA SER A 131 -3.17 -14.74 0.58
C SER A 131 -1.67 -14.50 0.28
N ALA A 132 -1.02 -13.59 1.01
CA ALA A 132 0.41 -13.34 0.89
C ALA A 132 1.23 -14.60 1.24
N ALA A 133 0.85 -15.33 2.28
CA ALA A 133 1.50 -16.60 2.65
C ALA A 133 1.37 -17.65 1.52
N GLY A 134 0.19 -17.74 0.89
CA GLY A 134 -0.04 -18.63 -0.27
C GLY A 134 0.80 -18.28 -1.47
N ALA A 135 1.05 -17.00 -1.70
CA ALA A 135 1.83 -16.49 -2.83
C ALA A 135 3.35 -16.68 -2.67
N LEU A 136 3.86 -16.84 -1.44
CA LEU A 136 5.30 -16.86 -1.14
C LEU A 136 5.90 -18.26 -1.17
N LYS A 137 7.16 -18.35 -1.55
CA LYS A 137 8.06 -19.49 -1.26
C LYS A 137 8.38 -19.53 0.24
N ASN A 138 8.74 -20.70 0.77
CA ASN A 138 9.25 -20.80 2.14
C ASN A 138 10.54 -19.99 2.30
N GLY A 139 10.68 -19.23 3.38
CA GLY A 139 11.80 -18.33 3.60
C GLY A 139 11.67 -16.97 2.88
N GLY A 140 10.66 -16.79 2.03
CA GLY A 140 10.35 -15.52 1.38
C GLY A 140 9.73 -14.52 2.34
N LEU A 141 9.73 -13.24 1.96
CA LEU A 141 9.28 -12.14 2.82
C LEU A 141 7.91 -11.59 2.39
N PHE A 142 7.13 -11.16 3.37
CA PHE A 142 6.01 -10.26 3.19
C PHE A 142 6.32 -8.96 3.91
N ILE A 143 6.35 -7.85 3.16
CA ILE A 143 6.61 -6.51 3.70
C ILE A 143 5.39 -5.65 3.40
N PHE A 144 4.84 -5.02 4.43
CA PHE A 144 3.76 -4.06 4.29
C PHE A 144 3.92 -2.95 5.30
N ASP A 145 3.26 -1.83 5.05
CA ASP A 145 3.19 -0.74 6.01
C ASP A 145 1.75 -0.45 6.42
N MET A 146 1.63 0.24 7.52
CA MET A 146 0.34 0.71 8.05
C MET A 146 0.50 2.09 8.68
N ASN A 147 -0.52 2.90 8.53
CA ASN A 147 -0.70 4.11 9.32
C ASN A 147 -0.88 3.74 10.80
N SER A 148 -0.15 4.43 11.67
CA SER A 148 -0.09 4.13 13.09
C SER A 148 -1.25 4.76 13.86
N LYS A 149 -1.35 4.41 15.14
CA LYS A 149 -2.25 5.05 16.10
C LYS A 149 -1.98 6.56 16.17
N TYR A 150 -0.71 6.97 16.21
CA TYR A 150 -0.34 8.40 16.25
C TYR A 150 -0.92 9.16 15.06
N LYS A 151 -0.80 8.61 13.84
CA LYS A 151 -1.32 9.25 12.63
C LYS A 151 -2.85 9.41 12.67
N PHE A 152 -3.58 8.36 13.08
CA PHE A 152 -5.03 8.42 13.17
C PHE A 152 -5.52 9.41 14.22
N GLU A 153 -4.88 9.46 15.39
CA GLU A 153 -5.35 10.27 16.52
C GLU A 153 -4.85 11.74 16.48
N ASN A 154 -3.72 12.03 15.81
CA ASN A 154 -3.10 13.35 15.82
C ASN A 154 -3.02 14.02 14.43
N ILE A 155 -2.84 13.25 13.36
CA ILE A 155 -2.71 13.80 12.00
C ILE A 155 -4.06 13.75 11.30
N TYR A 156 -4.66 12.58 11.17
CA TYR A 156 -5.97 12.45 10.54
C TYR A 156 -7.06 13.09 11.39
N SER A 157 -7.36 12.52 12.55
CA SER A 157 -8.35 13.04 13.49
C SER A 157 -9.61 13.55 12.77
N ASP A 158 -10.06 14.77 13.10
CA ASP A 158 -11.13 15.50 12.40
C ASP A 158 -10.53 16.71 11.62
N ASN A 159 -9.29 16.56 11.13
CA ASN A 159 -8.59 17.60 10.40
C ASN A 159 -9.05 17.68 8.93
N SER A 160 -8.79 18.83 8.33
CA SER A 160 -9.01 19.05 6.90
C SER A 160 -7.74 19.59 6.28
N TYR A 161 -7.47 19.20 5.06
CA TYR A 161 -6.29 19.59 4.29
C TYR A 161 -6.71 20.16 2.96
N VAL A 162 -5.88 21.04 2.43
CA VAL A 162 -5.96 21.51 1.06
C VAL A 162 -4.64 21.18 0.39
N LEU A 163 -4.70 20.48 -0.72
CA LEU A 163 -3.56 20.15 -1.56
C LEU A 163 -3.76 20.85 -2.90
N GLU A 164 -2.71 21.48 -3.42
CA GLU A 164 -2.72 22.13 -4.73
C GLU A 164 -1.40 21.88 -5.42
N SER A 165 -1.43 21.24 -6.59
CA SER A 165 -0.28 20.96 -7.43
C SER A 165 -0.73 20.72 -8.87
N ASP A 166 0.02 21.25 -9.84
CA ASP A 166 -0.12 20.98 -11.28
C ASP A 166 -1.56 21.05 -11.82
N GLY A 167 -2.30 22.11 -11.46
CA GLY A 167 -3.69 22.30 -11.90
C GLY A 167 -4.71 21.39 -11.19
N VAL A 168 -4.28 20.66 -10.16
CA VAL A 168 -5.16 19.85 -9.30
C VAL A 168 -5.30 20.53 -7.95
N TYR A 169 -6.55 20.74 -7.54
CA TYR A 169 -6.90 21.21 -6.20
C TYR A 169 -7.73 20.15 -5.49
N CYS A 170 -7.32 19.75 -4.29
CA CYS A 170 -8.03 18.75 -3.49
C CYS A 170 -8.37 19.29 -2.10
N GLY A 171 -9.65 19.40 -1.82
CA GLY A 171 -10.16 19.58 -0.46
C GLY A 171 -10.34 18.21 0.20
N TRP A 172 -9.57 17.92 1.23
CA TRP A 172 -9.57 16.64 1.94
C TRP A 172 -10.06 16.82 3.37
N GLN A 173 -11.15 16.11 3.73
CA GLN A 173 -11.76 16.16 5.06
C GLN A 173 -11.74 14.79 5.72
N ASN A 174 -11.32 14.72 6.98
CA ASN A 174 -11.26 13.49 7.78
C ASN A 174 -12.31 13.51 8.89
N TYR A 175 -12.83 12.31 9.20
CA TYR A 175 -13.70 12.08 10.34
C TYR A 175 -13.27 10.80 11.05
N TYR A 176 -12.51 10.93 12.13
CA TYR A 176 -12.03 9.80 12.90
C TYR A 176 -12.97 9.44 14.05
N ASN A 177 -13.42 8.20 14.08
CA ASN A 177 -14.23 7.68 15.16
C ASN A 177 -13.37 6.85 16.14
N PRO A 178 -13.05 7.36 17.34
CA PRO A 178 -12.17 6.67 18.29
C PRO A 178 -12.76 5.40 18.89
N LYS A 179 -14.08 5.16 18.79
CA LYS A 179 -14.72 3.91 19.27
C LYS A 179 -14.59 2.77 18.25
N THR A 180 -14.82 3.05 16.97
CA THR A 180 -14.73 2.06 15.89
C THR A 180 -13.32 1.97 15.35
N LYS A 181 -12.47 2.97 15.62
CA LYS A 181 -11.12 3.12 15.07
C LYS A 181 -11.10 3.29 13.55
N ILE A 182 -12.17 3.82 12.99
CA ILE A 182 -12.34 4.09 11.57
C ILE A 182 -12.16 5.58 11.32
N CYS A 183 -11.43 5.92 10.28
CA CYS A 183 -11.38 7.25 9.70
C CYS A 183 -12.08 7.22 8.33
N ASP A 184 -13.03 8.09 8.16
CA ASP A 184 -13.71 8.35 6.89
C ASP A 184 -13.03 9.55 6.23
N PHE A 185 -12.64 9.43 4.96
CA PHE A 185 -12.02 10.47 4.15
C PHE A 185 -12.97 10.91 3.04
N TYR A 186 -13.17 12.20 2.93
CA TYR A 186 -13.95 12.83 1.86
C TYR A 186 -13.02 13.75 1.07
N LEU A 187 -12.76 13.40 -0.18
CA LEU A 187 -11.92 14.16 -1.07
C LEU A 187 -12.78 14.83 -2.14
N SER A 188 -12.69 16.14 -2.28
CA SER A 188 -13.25 16.90 -3.40
C SER A 188 -12.09 17.35 -4.28
N ILE A 189 -11.95 16.70 -5.43
CA ILE A 189 -10.84 16.91 -6.38
C ILE A 189 -11.34 17.77 -7.52
N PHE A 190 -10.63 18.85 -7.82
CA PHE A 190 -10.88 19.74 -8.94
C PHE A 190 -9.68 19.71 -9.86
N THR A 191 -9.89 19.35 -11.12
CA THR A 191 -8.85 19.33 -12.15
C THR A 191 -9.09 20.45 -13.13
N GLU A 192 -8.10 21.30 -13.38
CA GLU A 192 -8.17 22.40 -14.32
C GLU A 192 -8.24 21.87 -15.76
N ASN A 193 -9.16 22.43 -16.54
CA ASN A 193 -9.32 22.16 -17.96
C ASN A 193 -8.59 23.24 -18.80
N ASP A 194 -8.34 22.95 -20.08
CA ASP A 194 -7.65 23.86 -21.00
C ASP A 194 -8.33 25.24 -21.14
N ASP A 195 -9.62 25.35 -20.87
CA ASP A 195 -10.38 26.60 -20.92
C ASP A 195 -10.40 27.37 -19.58
N GLY A 196 -9.66 26.90 -18.57
CA GLY A 196 -9.60 27.49 -17.23
C GLY A 196 -10.80 27.15 -16.34
N SER A 197 -11.72 26.33 -16.80
CA SER A 197 -12.76 25.74 -15.94
C SER A 197 -12.22 24.56 -15.14
N TYR A 198 -12.98 24.09 -14.14
CA TYR A 198 -12.59 22.94 -13.33
C TYR A 198 -13.61 21.81 -13.44
N THR A 199 -13.11 20.60 -13.63
CA THR A 199 -13.90 19.37 -13.47
C THR A 199 -13.79 18.90 -12.02
N ARG A 200 -14.94 18.69 -11.34
CA ARG A 200 -15.00 18.17 -9.96
C ARG A 200 -15.28 16.69 -9.95
N CYS A 201 -14.55 15.98 -9.10
CA CYS A 201 -14.83 14.60 -8.69
C CYS A 201 -14.81 14.52 -7.17
N ASP A 202 -15.72 13.73 -6.59
CA ASP A 202 -15.73 13.46 -5.15
C ASP A 202 -15.42 11.97 -4.92
N GLU A 203 -14.45 11.72 -4.03
CA GLU A 203 -14.04 10.39 -3.60
C GLU A 203 -14.34 10.20 -2.11
N TYR A 204 -14.71 8.97 -1.76
CA TYR A 204 -14.91 8.56 -0.38
C TYR A 204 -14.08 7.33 -0.09
N GLN A 205 -13.22 7.44 0.91
CA GLN A 205 -12.36 6.36 1.33
C GLN A 205 -12.53 6.11 2.84
N ARG A 206 -12.13 4.93 3.27
CA ARG A 206 -12.24 4.51 4.66
C ARG A 206 -11.06 3.66 5.05
N GLU A 207 -10.40 4.06 6.12
CA GLU A 207 -9.34 3.28 6.74
C GLU A 207 -9.67 2.94 8.18
N LYS A 208 -9.03 1.88 8.68
CA LYS A 208 -9.10 1.47 10.08
C LYS A 208 -7.73 1.44 10.72
N MET A 209 -7.66 2.04 11.90
CA MET A 209 -6.52 1.93 12.78
C MET A 209 -6.47 0.56 13.44
N TYR A 210 -5.34 -0.12 13.30
CA TYR A 210 -5.01 -1.35 14.01
C TYR A 210 -3.82 -1.10 14.92
N THR A 211 -3.92 -1.55 16.18
CA THR A 211 -2.79 -1.45 17.11
C THR A 211 -1.74 -2.50 16.77
N VAL A 212 -0.48 -2.24 17.12
CA VAL A 212 0.62 -3.21 17.01
C VAL A 212 0.23 -4.55 17.65
N ARG A 213 -0.41 -4.51 18.83
CA ARG A 213 -0.88 -5.73 19.52
C ARG A 213 -1.88 -6.55 18.69
N GLN A 214 -2.81 -5.88 17.99
CA GLN A 214 -3.79 -6.57 17.14
C GLN A 214 -3.12 -7.20 15.93
N MET A 215 -2.20 -6.48 15.29
CA MET A 215 -1.46 -6.99 14.14
C MET A 215 -0.53 -8.13 14.51
N THR A 216 0.25 -8.01 15.60
CA THR A 216 1.12 -9.09 16.08
C THR A 216 0.31 -10.38 16.35
N LYS A 217 -0.87 -10.24 16.97
CA LYS A 217 -1.74 -11.41 17.19
C LYS A 217 -2.18 -12.09 15.89
N LEU A 218 -2.56 -11.31 14.86
CA LEU A 218 -2.93 -11.87 13.54
C LEU A 218 -1.73 -12.55 12.86
N ILE A 219 -0.55 -11.96 12.98
CA ILE A 219 0.69 -12.52 12.44
C ILE A 219 1.06 -13.82 13.15
N ASP A 220 0.94 -13.87 14.47
CA ASP A 220 1.22 -15.09 15.26
C ASP A 220 0.28 -16.26 14.91
N GLU A 221 -0.98 -15.95 14.55
CA GLU A 221 -1.98 -16.91 14.09
C GLU A 221 -1.75 -17.37 12.63
N SER A 222 -0.84 -16.74 11.91
CA SER A 222 -0.52 -17.02 10.50
C SER A 222 0.70 -17.94 10.33
N GLY A 223 1.04 -18.25 9.09
CA GLY A 223 2.25 -19.01 8.73
C GLY A 223 3.55 -18.19 8.75
N PHE A 224 3.53 -16.95 9.27
CA PHE A 224 4.67 -16.05 9.28
C PHE A 224 5.42 -16.00 10.61
N GLU A 225 6.70 -15.67 10.54
CA GLU A 225 7.53 -15.17 11.62
C GLU A 225 7.62 -13.65 11.48
N LEU A 226 7.40 -12.91 12.56
CA LEU A 226 7.60 -11.46 12.60
C LEU A 226 9.10 -11.18 12.77
N CYS A 227 9.75 -10.66 11.71
CA CYS A 227 11.15 -10.24 11.74
C CYS A 227 11.33 -8.90 12.48
N GLY A 228 10.37 -7.99 12.35
CA GLY A 228 10.37 -6.71 13.05
C GLY A 228 9.27 -5.77 12.60
N ILE A 229 9.11 -4.70 13.39
CA ILE A 229 8.25 -3.55 13.10
C ILE A 229 9.15 -2.33 13.19
N PHE A 230 9.27 -1.58 12.10
CA PHE A 230 10.25 -0.50 11.95
C PHE A 230 9.57 0.84 11.61
N ALA A 231 10.32 1.93 11.77
CA ALA A 231 9.94 3.27 11.36
C ALA A 231 11.09 3.93 10.58
N ASP A 232 10.77 4.94 9.77
CA ASP A 232 11.71 5.85 9.11
C ASP A 232 12.81 5.17 8.25
N PHE A 233 12.50 4.03 7.61
CA PHE A 233 13.40 3.26 6.73
C PHE A 233 14.72 2.83 7.36
N ASP A 234 14.81 2.88 8.67
CA ASP A 234 15.88 2.27 9.44
C ASP A 234 15.33 1.09 10.26
N PHE A 235 16.17 0.36 10.89
CA PHE A 235 15.78 -0.79 11.71
C PHE A 235 15.58 -0.42 13.19
N GLY A 236 15.33 0.84 13.48
CA GLY A 236 14.92 1.30 14.79
C GLY A 236 13.54 0.75 15.16
N ILE A 237 13.34 0.46 16.45
CA ILE A 237 12.06 -0.05 16.96
C ILE A 237 11.01 1.05 16.79
N ALA A 238 9.91 0.73 16.11
CA ALA A 238 8.79 1.63 15.91
C ALA A 238 7.90 1.72 17.16
N ASP A 239 7.42 2.93 17.45
CA ASP A 239 6.40 3.20 18.48
C ASP A 239 5.12 3.70 17.82
N GLU A 240 4.02 2.96 17.96
CA GLU A 240 2.71 3.32 17.39
C GLU A 240 2.13 4.63 17.95
N ASN A 241 2.69 5.15 19.04
CA ASN A 241 2.25 6.42 19.66
C ASN A 241 3.11 7.63 19.24
N LEU A 242 4.20 7.42 18.49
CA LEU A 242 5.15 8.47 18.09
C LEU A 242 5.39 8.52 16.59
N ASN A 243 5.44 7.37 15.93
CA ASN A 243 5.71 7.29 14.50
C ASN A 243 4.40 7.32 13.71
N GLU A 244 4.38 8.01 12.58
CA GLU A 244 3.19 8.09 11.71
C GLU A 244 2.91 6.80 10.97
N ARG A 245 3.96 6.06 10.61
CA ARG A 245 3.90 4.86 9.78
C ARG A 245 4.75 3.75 10.40
N LEU A 246 4.26 2.51 10.28
CA LEU A 246 4.91 1.32 10.79
C LEU A 246 5.12 0.33 9.64
N TYR A 247 6.35 -0.15 9.48
CA TYR A 247 6.74 -1.12 8.46
C TYR A 247 6.87 -2.49 9.09
N TYR A 248 6.04 -3.42 8.64
CA TYR A 248 6.03 -4.81 9.11
C TYR A 248 6.83 -5.67 8.15
N VAL A 249 7.80 -6.40 8.67
CA VAL A 249 8.61 -7.35 7.91
C VAL A 249 8.37 -8.74 8.45
N LEU A 250 7.80 -9.61 7.62
CA LEU A 250 7.43 -10.97 7.96
C LEU A 250 8.19 -11.94 7.07
N LYS A 251 8.60 -13.09 7.64
CA LYS A 251 9.21 -14.19 6.88
C LYS A 251 8.29 -15.42 6.90
N LYS A 252 8.03 -15.99 5.74
CA LYS A 252 7.24 -17.22 5.66
C LYS A 252 8.01 -18.39 6.26
N ARG A 253 7.40 -19.04 7.26
CA ARG A 253 7.98 -20.24 7.89
C ARG A 253 8.05 -21.38 6.87
N GLY A 254 9.15 -22.15 6.91
CA GLY A 254 9.22 -23.41 6.20
C GLY A 254 8.22 -24.43 6.79
N ASN A 255 7.66 -25.28 5.95
CA ASN A 255 6.92 -26.43 6.44
C ASN A 255 7.88 -27.30 7.28
N LYS A 256 7.50 -27.56 8.56
CA LYS A 256 8.21 -28.52 9.42
C LYS A 256 7.96 -29.92 8.91
#